data_9918fe2b7a49f3939bca1d51490dda7e
#
_entry.id   9918fe2b7a49f3939bca1d51490dda7e
#
_cell.length_a   1.000
_cell.length_b   1.000
_cell.length_c   1.000
_cell.angle_alpha   90.00
_cell.angle_beta   90.00
_cell.angle_gamma   90.00
#
_symmetry.space_group_name_H-M   'P 1'
#
loop_
_entity.id
_entity.type
_entity.pdbx_description
1 polymer ?
#
loop_
_entity_poly.entity_id
_entity_poly.type
_entity_poly.pdbx_seq_one_letter_code
_entity_poly.pdbx_strand_id
1 'polypeptide(L)'
;SLRRQRQMCIRDRAKMATLHVADAITEVFTLFKRCNKYIDETMPWALAKDEAQQDRLAEVLYNLVESITIGANLLKSFMPETTDKILAQLYPANPEAGVRDFDDLATFGLRETGLKVTETPEILFARLDFEKDLKEKVEAIQEAQKKANGVTEYPQVEVKPEITFDDFEKVQFRVAKVL
;
A
#
# COMPACT_ATOMS: atom_id res chain seq x y z
N SER A 1 12.28 13.60 -13.34
CA SER A 1 13.65 14.06 -13.22
C SER A 1 14.28 13.55 -11.92
N LEU A 2 15.53 13.12 -11.99
CA LEU A 2 16.39 12.57 -10.91
C LEU A 2 16.36 13.40 -9.62
N ARG A 3 16.27 14.73 -9.72
CA ARG A 3 16.18 15.65 -8.60
C ARG A 3 14.92 15.43 -7.75
N ARG A 4 13.78 15.10 -8.38
CA ARG A 4 12.52 14.85 -7.65
C ARG A 4 12.53 13.52 -6.92
N GLN A 5 13.10 12.47 -7.50
CA GLN A 5 13.20 11.14 -6.88
C GLN A 5 14.07 11.20 -5.63
N ARG A 6 15.24 11.82 -5.72
CA ARG A 6 16.12 12.06 -4.58
C ARG A 6 15.43 12.86 -3.46
N GLN A 7 14.63 13.87 -3.82
CA GLN A 7 13.86 14.65 -2.86
C GLN A 7 12.78 13.82 -2.16
N MET A 8 12.20 12.81 -2.84
CA MET A 8 11.16 11.96 -2.26
C MET A 8 11.74 10.98 -1.24
N CYS A 9 12.86 10.32 -1.54
CA CYS A 9 13.56 9.48 -0.57
C CYS A 9 13.99 10.28 0.67
N ILE A 10 14.45 11.51 0.49
CA ILE A 10 14.82 12.41 1.61
C ILE A 10 13.59 12.78 2.44
N ARG A 11 12.45 13.06 1.81
CA ARG A 11 11.21 13.42 2.51
C ARG A 11 10.61 12.23 3.24
N ASP A 12 10.58 11.05 2.64
CA ASP A 12 10.16 9.83 3.29
C ASP A 12 10.98 9.57 4.55
N ARG A 13 12.32 9.62 4.45
CA ARG A 13 13.24 9.48 5.58
C ARG A 13 12.97 10.51 6.70
N ALA A 14 12.75 11.75 6.35
CA ALA A 14 12.45 12.81 7.31
C ALA A 14 11.11 12.59 8.02
N LYS A 15 10.08 12.10 7.29
CA LYS A 15 8.78 11.77 7.86
C LYS A 15 8.85 10.55 8.77
N MET A 16 9.58 9.50 8.38
CA MET A 16 9.81 8.32 9.22
C MET A 16 10.57 8.68 10.51
N ALA A 17 11.60 9.52 10.43
CA ALA A 17 12.37 9.97 11.59
C ALA A 17 11.52 10.74 12.63
N THR A 18 10.41 11.33 12.20
CA THR A 18 9.45 12.05 13.05
C THR A 18 8.17 11.23 13.33
N LEU A 19 8.18 9.93 13.02
CA LEU A 19 7.05 9.01 13.22
C LEU A 19 5.76 9.38 12.44
N HIS A 20 5.87 10.19 11.38
CA HIS A 20 4.77 10.52 10.48
C HIS A 20 4.62 9.44 9.39
N VAL A 21 4.29 8.21 9.80
CA VAL A 21 4.27 7.02 8.94
C VAL A 21 3.31 7.17 7.76
N ALA A 22 2.10 7.69 7.99
CA ALA A 22 1.11 7.90 6.92
C ALA A 22 1.60 8.88 5.85
N ASP A 23 2.29 9.94 6.26
CA ASP A 23 2.89 10.92 5.35
C ASP A 23 4.04 10.29 4.56
N ALA A 24 4.88 9.47 5.20
CA ALA A 24 5.98 8.76 4.55
C ALA A 24 5.45 7.84 3.43
N ILE A 25 4.44 7.03 3.71
CA ILE A 25 3.78 6.19 2.70
C ILE A 25 3.22 7.05 1.56
N THR A 26 2.61 8.19 1.88
CA THR A 26 2.05 9.11 0.88
C THR A 26 3.13 9.65 -0.06
N GLU A 27 4.33 9.95 0.45
CA GLU A 27 5.46 10.37 -0.39
C GLU A 27 5.87 9.26 -1.37
N VAL A 28 5.93 7.99 -0.94
CA VAL A 28 6.23 6.86 -1.83
C VAL A 28 5.15 6.73 -2.93
N PHE A 29 3.87 6.81 -2.56
CA PHE A 29 2.79 6.77 -3.56
C PHE A 29 2.80 7.98 -4.51
N THR A 30 3.37 9.11 -4.10
CA THR A 30 3.60 10.26 -4.98
C THR A 30 4.61 9.92 -6.09
N LEU A 31 5.62 9.08 -5.81
CA LEU A 31 6.52 8.55 -6.83
C LEU A 31 5.74 7.73 -7.88
N PHE A 32 4.90 6.80 -7.45
CA PHE A 32 4.12 5.98 -8.38
C PHE A 32 3.13 6.81 -9.21
N LYS A 33 2.47 7.81 -8.60
CA LYS A 33 1.64 8.77 -9.34
C LYS A 33 2.45 9.52 -10.41
N ARG A 34 3.70 9.87 -10.10
CA ARG A 34 4.59 10.52 -11.06
C ARG A 34 5.01 9.56 -12.18
N CYS A 35 5.25 8.28 -11.88
CA CYS A 35 5.51 7.26 -12.89
C CYS A 35 4.32 7.11 -13.85
N ASN A 36 3.10 7.03 -13.34
CA ASN A 36 1.89 6.99 -14.17
C ASN A 36 1.80 8.22 -15.09
N LYS A 37 1.99 9.41 -14.54
CA LYS A 37 1.99 10.63 -15.33
C LYS A 37 3.12 10.64 -16.38
N TYR A 38 4.28 10.06 -16.07
CA TYR A 38 5.40 9.96 -17.00
C TYR A 38 5.09 9.02 -18.17
N ILE A 39 4.36 7.93 -17.92
CA ILE A 39 3.84 7.03 -18.96
C ILE A 39 2.90 7.80 -19.90
N ASP A 40 1.96 8.59 -19.37
CA ASP A 40 1.05 9.40 -20.18
C ASP A 40 1.78 10.46 -21.01
N GLU A 41 2.80 11.11 -20.44
CA GLU A 41 3.60 12.15 -21.09
C GLU A 41 4.50 11.59 -22.19
N THR A 42 5.03 10.39 -22.02
CA THR A 42 6.02 9.79 -22.96
C THR A 42 5.41 8.82 -23.96
N MET A 43 4.20 8.32 -23.68
CA MET A 43 3.46 7.40 -24.55
C MET A 43 4.33 6.26 -25.11
N PRO A 44 4.89 5.37 -24.26
CA PRO A 44 5.84 4.33 -24.69
C PRO A 44 5.28 3.40 -25.78
N TRP A 45 3.96 3.21 -25.83
CA TRP A 45 3.30 2.45 -26.90
C TRP A 45 3.38 3.14 -28.27
N ALA A 46 3.50 4.46 -28.32
CA ALA A 46 3.72 5.21 -29.54
C ALA A 46 5.19 5.12 -29.96
N LEU A 47 6.12 5.25 -29.01
CA LEU A 47 7.56 5.08 -29.25
C LEU A 47 7.91 3.68 -29.78
N ALA A 48 7.19 2.64 -29.26
CA ALA A 48 7.41 1.26 -29.67
C ALA A 48 7.08 0.98 -31.17
N LYS A 49 6.27 1.83 -31.79
CA LYS A 49 5.89 1.70 -33.22
C LYS A 49 6.89 2.34 -34.17
N ASP A 50 7.81 3.15 -33.66
CA ASP A 50 8.78 3.90 -34.46
C ASP A 50 10.19 3.35 -34.21
N GLU A 51 10.77 2.75 -35.23
CA GLU A 51 12.13 2.18 -35.19
C GLU A 51 13.19 3.25 -34.83
N ALA A 52 12.99 4.50 -35.24
CA ALA A 52 13.91 5.59 -34.91
C ALA A 52 13.85 6.04 -33.45
N GLN A 53 12.83 5.63 -32.71
CA GLN A 53 12.62 6.02 -31.29
C GLN A 53 12.95 4.92 -30.29
N GLN A 54 13.58 3.82 -30.72
CA GLN A 54 13.87 2.68 -29.83
C GLN A 54 14.80 3.06 -28.66
N ASP A 55 15.80 3.90 -28.88
CA ASP A 55 16.69 4.39 -27.80
C ASP A 55 15.91 5.20 -26.76
N ARG A 56 14.97 6.03 -27.24
CA ARG A 56 14.11 6.81 -26.37
C ARG A 56 13.14 5.91 -25.58
N LEU A 57 12.60 4.89 -26.20
CA LEU A 57 11.77 3.89 -25.55
C LEU A 57 12.55 3.17 -24.44
N ALA A 58 13.77 2.73 -24.74
CA ALA A 58 14.64 2.06 -23.77
C ALA A 58 14.91 2.96 -22.55
N GLU A 59 15.22 4.24 -22.78
CA GLU A 59 15.42 5.22 -21.69
C GLU A 59 14.15 5.37 -20.83
N VAL A 60 12.98 5.50 -21.45
CA VAL A 60 11.70 5.65 -20.74
C VAL A 60 11.41 4.43 -19.89
N LEU A 61 11.54 3.24 -20.44
CA LEU A 61 11.31 1.98 -19.73
C LEU A 61 12.31 1.79 -18.59
N TYR A 62 13.59 2.08 -18.81
CA TYR A 62 14.61 2.05 -17.78
C TYR A 62 14.27 2.95 -16.60
N ASN A 63 13.90 4.21 -16.89
CA ASN A 63 13.52 5.19 -15.86
C ASN A 63 12.30 4.73 -15.05
N LEU A 64 11.32 4.09 -15.68
CA LEU A 64 10.14 3.55 -14.99
C LEU A 64 10.51 2.39 -14.07
N VAL A 65 11.24 1.41 -14.60
CA VAL A 65 11.62 0.23 -13.81
C VAL A 65 12.50 0.62 -12.63
N GLU A 66 13.46 1.51 -12.83
CA GLU A 66 14.32 2.01 -11.75
C GLU A 66 13.51 2.74 -10.68
N SER A 67 12.55 3.59 -11.08
CA SER A 67 11.67 4.30 -10.15
C SER A 67 10.78 3.34 -9.37
N ILE A 68 10.24 2.30 -10.02
CA ILE A 68 9.41 1.28 -9.35
C ILE A 68 10.26 0.47 -8.38
N THR A 69 11.49 0.11 -8.74
CA THR A 69 12.43 -0.59 -7.86
C THR A 69 12.69 0.20 -6.59
N ILE A 70 12.98 1.50 -6.72
CA ILE A 70 13.18 2.38 -5.56
C ILE A 70 11.92 2.44 -4.69
N GLY A 71 10.76 2.68 -5.30
CA GLY A 71 9.49 2.76 -4.58
C GLY A 71 9.10 1.45 -3.89
N ALA A 72 9.36 0.31 -4.52
CA ALA A 72 9.11 -1.00 -3.92
C ALA A 72 9.97 -1.23 -2.68
N ASN A 73 11.27 -0.93 -2.74
CA ASN A 73 12.15 -1.05 -1.59
C ASN A 73 11.74 -0.14 -0.42
N LEU A 74 11.30 1.10 -0.70
CA LEU A 74 10.75 1.99 0.33
C LEU A 74 9.47 1.44 0.98
N LEU A 75 8.65 0.68 0.23
CA LEU A 75 7.45 0.03 0.75
C LEU A 75 7.72 -1.29 1.47
N LYS A 76 8.93 -1.83 1.45
CA LYS A 76 9.25 -3.16 2.00
C LYS A 76 8.87 -3.30 3.48
N SER A 77 9.05 -2.25 4.26
CA SER A 77 8.67 -2.24 5.68
C SER A 77 7.16 -2.26 5.94
N PHE A 78 6.34 -1.89 4.95
CA PHE A 78 4.89 -1.81 5.07
C PHE A 78 4.18 -2.98 4.37
N MET A 79 4.73 -3.42 3.24
CA MET A 79 4.15 -4.47 2.39
C MET A 79 5.24 -5.43 1.90
N PRO A 80 5.86 -6.21 2.79
CA PRO A 80 7.02 -7.06 2.45
C PRO A 80 6.69 -8.07 1.34
N GLU A 81 5.60 -8.83 1.45
CA GLU A 81 5.21 -9.83 0.45
C GLU A 81 4.93 -9.21 -0.93
N THR A 82 4.28 -8.05 -0.95
CA THR A 82 4.00 -7.33 -2.20
C THR A 82 5.27 -6.82 -2.83
N THR A 83 6.20 -6.30 -2.03
CA THR A 83 7.50 -5.84 -2.50
C THR A 83 8.30 -6.98 -3.12
N ASP A 84 8.36 -8.15 -2.46
CA ASP A 84 9.06 -9.32 -2.99
C ASP A 84 8.45 -9.76 -4.33
N LYS A 85 7.14 -9.74 -4.48
CA LYS A 85 6.46 -9.99 -5.76
C LYS A 85 6.77 -8.95 -6.83
N ILE A 86 6.85 -7.67 -6.49
CA ILE A 86 7.25 -6.61 -7.42
C ILE A 86 8.68 -6.86 -7.90
N LEU A 87 9.61 -7.11 -6.98
CA LEU A 87 11.01 -7.35 -7.33
C LEU A 87 11.18 -8.63 -8.17
N ALA A 88 10.43 -9.70 -7.86
CA ALA A 88 10.44 -10.92 -8.67
C ALA A 88 9.95 -10.69 -10.12
N GLN A 89 9.01 -9.79 -10.33
CA GLN A 89 8.55 -9.44 -11.68
C GLN A 89 9.54 -8.53 -12.43
N LEU A 90 10.22 -7.64 -11.72
CA LEU A 90 11.21 -6.74 -12.32
C LEU A 90 12.57 -7.41 -12.55
N TYR A 91 12.92 -8.39 -11.74
CA TYR A 91 14.19 -9.13 -11.77
C TYR A 91 13.95 -10.65 -11.73
N PRO A 92 13.31 -11.23 -12.77
CA PRO A 92 12.88 -12.62 -12.74
C PRO A 92 14.04 -13.62 -12.64
N ALA A 93 15.23 -13.28 -13.15
CA ALA A 93 16.40 -14.12 -13.07
C ALA A 93 17.07 -14.12 -11.67
N ASN A 94 17.00 -12.99 -10.97
CA ASN A 94 17.56 -12.82 -9.64
C ASN A 94 16.84 -11.69 -8.89
N PRO A 95 15.76 -11.96 -8.15
CA PRO A 95 15.01 -10.96 -7.40
C PRO A 95 15.85 -10.18 -6.38
N GLU A 96 16.87 -10.81 -5.80
CA GLU A 96 17.78 -10.17 -4.82
C GLU A 96 18.58 -9.02 -5.42
N ALA A 97 18.82 -9.03 -6.75
CA ALA A 97 19.47 -7.92 -7.44
C ALA A 97 18.64 -6.61 -7.42
N GLY A 98 17.35 -6.71 -7.13
CA GLY A 98 16.47 -5.57 -6.94
C GLY A 98 16.40 -5.05 -5.52
N VAL A 99 16.90 -5.80 -4.54
CA VAL A 99 16.94 -5.39 -3.14
C VAL A 99 18.04 -4.35 -2.95
N ARG A 100 17.71 -3.24 -2.31
CA ARG A 100 18.64 -2.12 -2.09
C ARG A 100 18.66 -1.70 -0.65
N ASP A 101 19.84 -1.35 -0.18
CA ASP A 101 20.01 -0.71 1.10
C ASP A 101 19.42 0.70 1.09
N PHE A 102 19.09 1.19 2.27
CA PHE A 102 18.41 2.47 2.42
C PHE A 102 19.23 3.66 1.88
N ASP A 103 20.56 3.55 1.91
CA ASP A 103 21.46 4.59 1.38
C ASP A 103 21.51 4.56 -0.15
N ASP A 104 21.39 3.38 -0.76
CA ASP A 104 21.35 3.19 -2.21
C ASP A 104 20.06 3.73 -2.83
N LEU A 105 18.95 3.78 -2.07
CA LEU A 105 17.67 4.32 -2.55
C LEU A 105 17.73 5.81 -2.91
N ALA A 106 18.73 6.55 -2.42
CA ALA A 106 18.98 7.93 -2.81
C ALA A 106 19.71 8.05 -4.15
N THR A 107 20.23 6.94 -4.68
CA THR A 107 20.98 6.88 -5.94
C THR A 107 20.10 6.30 -7.04
N PHE A 108 20.03 6.99 -8.16
CA PHE A 108 19.30 6.53 -9.35
C PHE A 108 20.28 5.95 -10.37
N GLY A 109 19.84 4.91 -11.08
CA GLY A 109 20.65 4.32 -12.15
C GLY A 109 21.53 3.16 -11.68
N LEU A 110 21.15 2.48 -10.59
CA LEU A 110 21.88 1.31 -10.09
C LEU A 110 21.48 0.01 -10.79
N ARG A 111 20.36 0.00 -11.53
CA ARG A 111 19.96 -1.18 -12.30
C ARG A 111 20.91 -1.38 -13.48
N GLU A 112 21.38 -2.60 -13.65
CA GLU A 112 22.12 -2.99 -14.84
C GLU A 112 21.22 -2.87 -16.10
N THR A 113 21.83 -2.49 -17.21
CA THR A 113 21.13 -2.43 -18.51
C THR A 113 21.00 -3.82 -19.13
N GLY A 114 20.00 -4.00 -20.00
CA GLY A 114 19.78 -5.27 -20.68
C GLY A 114 19.03 -6.35 -19.89
N LEU A 115 18.67 -6.09 -18.64
CA LEU A 115 17.87 -7.02 -17.86
C LEU A 115 16.40 -7.02 -18.33
N LYS A 116 15.87 -8.21 -18.58
CA LYS A 116 14.46 -8.41 -18.94
C LYS A 116 13.59 -8.38 -17.67
N VAL A 117 12.35 -7.93 -17.83
CA VAL A 117 11.27 -8.10 -16.83
C VAL A 117 10.49 -9.37 -17.15
N THR A 118 9.61 -9.79 -16.24
CA THR A 118 8.76 -10.98 -16.47
C THR A 118 7.88 -10.80 -17.71
N GLU A 119 7.70 -11.88 -18.46
CA GLU A 119 6.77 -11.93 -19.62
C GLU A 119 5.32 -12.17 -19.19
N THR A 120 5.12 -12.72 -17.99
CA THR A 120 3.80 -13.02 -17.40
C THR A 120 3.59 -12.26 -16.11
N PRO A 121 3.20 -10.97 -16.16
CA PRO A 121 3.01 -10.17 -14.96
C PRO A 121 1.78 -10.63 -14.17
N GLU A 122 1.94 -10.77 -12.86
CA GLU A 122 0.84 -11.00 -11.91
C GLU A 122 0.17 -9.67 -11.55
N ILE A 123 -1.16 -9.64 -11.49
CA ILE A 123 -1.90 -8.49 -10.98
C ILE A 123 -1.80 -8.50 -9.46
N LEU A 124 -0.99 -7.60 -8.89
CA LEU A 124 -0.72 -7.53 -7.45
C LEU A 124 -1.87 -6.88 -6.67
N PHE A 125 -2.57 -5.95 -7.27
CA PHE A 125 -3.68 -5.21 -6.66
C PHE A 125 -4.93 -5.33 -7.52
N ALA A 126 -5.69 -6.41 -7.31
CA ALA A 126 -6.99 -6.56 -7.94
C ALA A 126 -8.02 -5.65 -7.24
N ARG A 127 -8.97 -5.12 -8.00
CA ARG A 127 -10.11 -4.43 -7.42
C ARG A 127 -11.01 -5.47 -6.76
N LEU A 128 -11.14 -5.38 -5.45
CA LEU A 128 -12.01 -6.27 -4.68
C LEU A 128 -13.45 -5.76 -4.72
N ASP A 129 -14.38 -6.65 -4.98
CA ASP A 129 -15.81 -6.42 -4.83
C ASP A 129 -16.23 -6.97 -3.46
N PHE A 130 -16.78 -6.08 -2.61
CA PHE A 130 -17.15 -6.45 -1.24
C PHE A 130 -18.14 -7.61 -1.21
N GLU A 131 -19.18 -7.56 -2.04
CA GLU A 131 -20.25 -8.57 -2.04
C GLU A 131 -19.77 -9.94 -2.54
N LYS A 132 -18.84 -9.96 -3.51
CA LYS A 132 -18.36 -11.18 -4.14
C LYS A 132 -17.14 -11.79 -3.44
N ASP A 133 -16.20 -10.92 -3.04
CA ASP A 133 -14.86 -11.38 -2.65
C ASP A 133 -14.62 -11.32 -1.14
N LEU A 134 -15.35 -10.47 -0.42
CA LEU A 134 -15.05 -10.16 0.98
C LEU A 134 -16.16 -10.52 1.96
N LYS A 135 -17.43 -10.54 1.55
CA LYS A 135 -18.58 -10.73 2.46
C LYS A 135 -18.45 -11.99 3.31
N GLU A 136 -18.28 -13.14 2.68
CA GLU A 136 -18.14 -14.42 3.38
C GLU A 136 -16.93 -14.43 4.33
N LYS A 137 -15.80 -13.82 3.92
CA LYS A 137 -14.60 -13.76 4.74
C LYS A 137 -14.78 -12.86 5.96
N VAL A 138 -15.46 -11.72 5.79
CA VAL A 138 -15.76 -10.80 6.88
C VAL A 138 -16.73 -11.45 7.88
N GLU A 139 -17.77 -12.11 7.40
CA GLU A 139 -18.72 -12.84 8.24
C GLU A 139 -18.02 -13.96 9.04
N ALA A 140 -17.15 -14.75 8.38
CA ALA A 140 -16.37 -15.79 9.05
C ALA A 140 -15.42 -15.23 10.13
N ILE A 141 -14.76 -14.09 9.86
CA ILE A 141 -13.89 -13.42 10.84
C ILE A 141 -14.71 -12.90 12.02
N GLN A 142 -15.87 -12.29 11.76
CA GLN A 142 -16.75 -11.79 12.82
C GLN A 142 -17.29 -12.94 13.71
N GLU A 143 -17.67 -14.06 13.11
CA GLU A 143 -18.09 -15.24 13.86
C GLU A 143 -16.94 -15.82 14.71
N ALA A 144 -15.74 -15.91 14.15
CA ALA A 144 -14.56 -16.38 14.86
C ALA A 144 -14.23 -15.44 16.05
N GLN A 145 -14.32 -14.13 15.85
CA GLN A 145 -14.11 -13.14 16.90
C GLN A 145 -15.19 -13.22 18.01
N LYS A 146 -16.47 -13.39 17.64
CA LYS A 146 -17.55 -13.60 18.60
C LYS A 146 -17.31 -14.84 19.46
N LYS A 147 -16.88 -15.94 18.84
CA LYS A 147 -16.52 -17.18 19.56
C LYS A 147 -15.31 -17.02 20.47
N ALA A 148 -14.27 -16.33 19.99
CA ALA A 148 -13.03 -16.10 20.74
C ALA A 148 -13.23 -15.17 21.96
N ASN A 149 -14.06 -14.15 21.81
CA ASN A 149 -14.34 -13.17 22.87
C ASN A 149 -15.37 -13.66 23.88
N GLY A 150 -15.93 -14.86 23.71
CA GLY A 150 -16.91 -15.44 24.62
C GLY A 150 -18.18 -14.57 24.76
N VAL A 151 -18.48 -13.76 23.75
CA VAL A 151 -19.68 -12.93 23.74
C VAL A 151 -20.88 -13.85 23.59
N THR A 152 -21.43 -14.29 24.71
CA THR A 152 -22.79 -14.80 24.74
C THR A 152 -23.72 -13.71 24.22
N GLU A 153 -24.56 -14.06 23.26
CA GLU A 153 -25.63 -13.15 22.84
C GLU A 153 -26.35 -12.68 24.10
N TYR A 154 -26.24 -11.40 24.39
CA TYR A 154 -27.05 -10.84 25.46
C TYR A 154 -28.52 -11.04 25.07
N PRO A 155 -29.34 -11.62 25.97
CA PRO A 155 -30.77 -11.77 25.70
C PRO A 155 -31.30 -10.38 25.30
N GLN A 156 -32.07 -10.33 24.22
CA GLN A 156 -32.73 -9.11 23.80
C GLN A 156 -33.53 -8.58 25.01
N VAL A 157 -33.09 -7.45 25.50
CA VAL A 157 -33.81 -6.81 26.63
C VAL A 157 -35.13 -6.30 26.03
N GLU A 158 -36.27 -6.78 26.56
CA GLU A 158 -37.56 -6.24 26.20
C GLU A 158 -37.53 -4.72 26.33
N VAL A 159 -37.85 -4.01 25.25
CA VAL A 159 -37.95 -2.56 25.26
C VAL A 159 -39.12 -2.22 26.20
N LYS A 160 -38.78 -1.70 27.38
CA LYS A 160 -39.81 -1.23 28.33
C LYS A 160 -40.50 0.03 27.77
N PRO A 161 -41.78 0.26 28.12
CA PRO A 161 -42.47 1.47 27.69
C PRO A 161 -41.70 2.73 28.12
N GLU A 162 -41.81 3.78 27.31
CA GLU A 162 -41.21 5.08 27.63
C GLU A 162 -41.66 5.56 29.01
N ILE A 163 -40.73 6.04 29.81
CA ILE A 163 -40.99 6.65 31.11
C ILE A 163 -41.14 8.15 30.95
N THR A 164 -41.95 8.77 31.82
CA THR A 164 -42.07 10.24 31.86
C THR A 164 -40.84 10.85 32.54
N PHE A 165 -40.65 12.17 32.33
CA PHE A 165 -39.58 12.90 33.04
C PHE A 165 -39.71 12.81 34.58
N ASP A 166 -40.95 12.86 35.09
CA ASP A 166 -41.26 12.72 36.52
C ASP A 166 -40.88 11.33 37.07
N ASP A 167 -40.91 10.29 36.24
CA ASP A 167 -40.44 8.96 36.59
C ASP A 167 -38.92 8.89 36.62
N PHE A 168 -38.25 9.62 35.72
CA PHE A 168 -36.80 9.71 35.70
C PHE A 168 -36.27 10.47 36.93
N GLU A 169 -36.92 11.55 37.36
CA GLU A 169 -36.51 12.29 38.59
C GLU A 169 -36.54 11.46 39.88
N LYS A 170 -37.31 10.38 39.91
CA LYS A 170 -37.34 9.44 41.05
C LYS A 170 -36.11 8.54 41.10
N VAL A 171 -35.30 8.47 40.05
CA VAL A 171 -34.10 7.62 39.98
C VAL A 171 -32.94 8.30 40.68
N GLN A 172 -32.37 7.62 41.68
CA GLN A 172 -31.17 8.10 42.39
C GLN A 172 -29.95 7.29 41.96
N PHE A 173 -28.94 7.98 41.49
CA PHE A 173 -27.63 7.38 41.22
C PHE A 173 -26.71 7.56 42.45
N ARG A 174 -26.12 6.48 42.91
CA ARG A 174 -25.15 6.51 44.02
C ARG A 174 -23.84 5.92 43.58
N VAL A 175 -22.74 6.57 43.96
CA VAL A 175 -21.41 6.03 43.77
C VAL A 175 -21.19 4.95 44.84
N ALA A 176 -20.81 3.75 44.38
CA ALA A 176 -20.44 2.63 45.26
C ALA A 176 -19.01 2.21 44.99
N LYS A 177 -18.26 1.86 46.03
CA LYS A 177 -16.95 1.22 45.91
C LYS A 177 -17.17 -0.28 45.96
N VAL A 178 -16.71 -0.97 44.90
CA VAL A 178 -16.65 -2.44 44.90
C VAL A 178 -15.46 -2.83 45.78
N LEU A 179 -15.72 -3.61 46.84
CA LEU A 179 -14.73 -4.12 47.77
C LEU A 179 -14.18 -5.46 47.28
#